data_2d76830498d86e597bacd4507a1f4416
#
_entry.id   2d76830498d86e597bacd4507a1f4416
#
_cell.length_a   1.000
_cell.length_b   1.000
_cell.length_c   1.000
_cell.angle_alpha   90.00
_cell.angle_beta   90.00
_cell.angle_gamma   90.00
#
_symmetry.space_group_name_H-M   'P 1'
#
loop_
_entity.id
_entity.type
_entity.pdbx_description
1 polymer ?
#
loop_
_entity_poly.entity_id
_entity_poly.type
_entity_poly.pdbx_seq_one_letter_code
_entity_poly.pdbx_strand_id
1 'polypeptide(L)'
;DLALAGEHNVLNALAAIAIADKIGIGQQPIRDGLAGFEGIGRRFEILGEIAVQGGSAVLVDDYAHHPREIEATLGAAQGCWPERRRVVVFQPHRYTRLRDLFHEFSDLLVGEACLIVTEVYAAGEAPIDGVHGRSLCEAIRSRGGKDPVFLGDVWALAAQLDDVLLPGDVVLTLGAGDIGRVVRECLTFDRSVPEDG
;
A
#
# COMPACT_ATOMS: atom_id res chain seq x y z
N ASP A 1 1.61 16.55 17.74
CA ASP A 1 0.87 15.70 16.84
C ASP A 1 1.80 15.24 15.72
N LEU A 2 1.61 14.02 15.24
CA LEU A 2 2.31 13.45 14.10
C LEU A 2 1.39 13.53 12.88
N ALA A 3 1.90 14.06 11.77
CA ALA A 3 1.15 14.13 10.52
C ALA A 3 1.00 12.76 9.80
N LEU A 4 1.72 11.73 10.28
CA LEU A 4 1.75 10.41 9.66
C LEU A 4 0.76 9.45 10.33
N ALA A 5 -0.10 8.83 9.53
CA ALA A 5 -1.03 7.81 9.98
C ALA A 5 -0.34 6.47 10.31
N GLY A 6 -0.91 5.72 11.27
CA GLY A 6 -0.52 4.37 11.62
C GLY A 6 0.39 4.25 12.85
N GLU A 7 0.13 3.23 13.68
CA GLU A 7 0.87 2.94 14.91
C GLU A 7 2.38 2.73 14.67
N HIS A 8 2.74 2.13 13.53
CA HIS A 8 4.14 1.92 13.15
C HIS A 8 4.90 3.25 12.98
N ASN A 9 4.24 4.33 12.52
CA ASN A 9 4.85 5.66 12.41
C ASN A 9 5.03 6.31 13.79
N VAL A 10 4.15 6.04 14.74
CA VAL A 10 4.35 6.43 16.14
C VAL A 10 5.60 5.76 16.72
N LEU A 11 5.79 4.46 16.48
CA LEU A 11 6.98 3.73 16.91
C LEU A 11 8.27 4.26 16.26
N ASN A 12 8.22 4.57 14.97
CA ASN A 12 9.34 5.18 14.24
C ASN A 12 9.69 6.56 14.83
N ALA A 13 8.69 7.39 15.12
CA ALA A 13 8.89 8.69 15.75
C ALA A 13 9.48 8.56 17.16
N LEU A 14 9.02 7.60 17.96
CA LEU A 14 9.60 7.34 19.30
C LEU A 14 11.07 6.94 19.20
N ALA A 15 11.47 6.14 18.23
CA ALA A 15 12.86 5.79 17.98
C ALA A 15 13.70 7.04 17.62
N ALA A 16 13.17 7.89 16.73
CA ALA A 16 13.83 9.14 16.35
C ALA A 16 13.98 10.09 17.54
N ILE A 17 12.94 10.24 18.38
CA ILE A 17 12.97 11.04 19.62
C ILE A 17 14.04 10.51 20.55
N ALA A 18 14.09 9.20 20.80
CA ALA A 18 15.06 8.59 21.70
C ALA A 18 16.51 8.80 21.25
N ILE A 19 16.76 8.72 19.93
CA ILE A 19 18.08 9.00 19.37
C ILE A 19 18.44 10.48 19.54
N ALA A 20 17.52 11.38 19.17
CA ALA A 20 17.72 12.83 19.25
C ALA A 20 17.99 13.29 20.68
N ASP A 21 17.24 12.78 21.66
CA ASP A 21 17.44 13.03 23.08
C ASP A 21 18.84 12.56 23.55
N LYS A 22 19.23 11.36 23.15
CA LYS A 22 20.52 10.77 23.50
C LYS A 22 21.71 11.54 22.96
N ILE A 23 21.59 12.18 21.80
CA ILE A 23 22.65 13.04 21.24
C ILE A 23 22.54 14.51 21.68
N GLY A 24 21.63 14.84 22.60
CA GLY A 24 21.51 16.13 23.24
C GLY A 24 20.71 17.18 22.47
N ILE A 25 19.87 16.79 21.53
CA ILE A 25 18.92 17.69 20.85
C ILE A 25 17.82 18.07 21.86
N GLY A 26 17.55 19.39 21.99
CA GLY A 26 16.51 19.89 22.89
C GLY A 26 15.09 19.47 22.42
N GLN A 27 14.15 19.49 23.38
CA GLN A 27 12.76 19.04 23.11
C GLN A 27 12.04 19.88 22.04
N GLN A 28 12.28 21.20 21.98
CA GLN A 28 11.59 22.04 21.01
C GLN A 28 12.02 21.75 19.57
N PRO A 29 13.32 21.67 19.21
CA PRO A 29 13.75 21.22 17.89
C PRO A 29 13.23 19.83 17.49
N ILE A 30 13.11 18.88 18.44
CA ILE A 30 12.53 17.56 18.19
C ILE A 30 11.05 17.69 17.80
N ARG A 31 10.28 18.49 18.54
CA ARG A 31 8.85 18.74 18.24
C ARG A 31 8.66 19.43 16.90
N ASP A 32 9.47 20.46 16.62
CA ASP A 32 9.39 21.22 15.38
C ASP A 32 9.76 20.32 14.17
N GLY A 33 10.79 19.48 14.32
CA GLY A 33 11.17 18.51 13.29
C GLY A 33 10.11 17.45 13.01
N LEU A 34 9.43 16.96 14.05
CA LEU A 34 8.35 15.99 13.89
C LEU A 34 7.06 16.63 13.31
N ALA A 35 6.76 17.85 13.71
CA ALA A 35 5.59 18.59 13.19
C ALA A 35 5.77 19.02 11.73
N GLY A 36 7.00 19.33 11.31
CA GLY A 36 7.33 19.67 9.93
C GLY A 36 7.72 18.50 9.04
N PHE A 37 7.59 17.26 9.54
CA PHE A 37 7.94 16.09 8.76
C PHE A 37 6.77 15.66 7.86
N GLU A 38 6.91 15.88 6.58
CA GLU A 38 5.88 15.58 5.55
C GLU A 38 5.83 14.09 5.14
N GLY A 39 6.64 13.25 5.78
CA GLY A 39 6.68 11.82 5.46
C GLY A 39 7.84 11.43 4.53
N ILE A 40 7.87 10.16 4.19
CA ILE A 40 8.80 9.58 3.21
C ILE A 40 7.95 9.07 2.05
N GLY A 41 8.32 9.42 0.83
CA GLY A 41 7.63 8.94 -0.36
C GLY A 41 7.45 7.41 -0.33
N ARG A 42 6.28 6.95 -0.74
CA ARG A 42 5.89 5.55 -0.71
C ARG A 42 5.84 4.92 0.70
N ARG A 43 5.48 5.70 1.74
CA ARG A 43 5.20 5.23 3.10
C ARG A 43 3.85 5.77 3.54
N PHE A 44 2.78 5.04 3.23
CA PHE A 44 1.40 5.48 3.38
C PHE A 44 1.19 6.87 2.76
N GLU A 45 1.75 7.06 1.56
CA GLU A 45 1.73 8.36 0.86
C GLU A 45 0.37 8.55 0.19
N ILE A 46 -0.41 9.51 0.68
CA ILE A 46 -1.65 9.93 0.03
C ILE A 46 -1.26 10.77 -1.18
N LEU A 47 -1.48 10.22 -2.37
CA LEU A 47 -1.10 10.89 -3.63
C LEU A 47 -2.15 11.90 -4.10
N GLY A 48 -3.40 11.70 -3.72
CA GLY A 48 -4.52 12.52 -4.14
C GLY A 48 -5.79 11.70 -4.39
N GLU A 49 -6.68 12.23 -5.23
CA GLU A 49 -7.93 11.58 -5.60
C GLU A 49 -7.95 11.23 -7.10
N ILE A 50 -8.43 10.04 -7.42
CA ILE A 50 -8.72 9.58 -8.78
C ILE A 50 -10.18 9.90 -9.07
N ALA A 51 -10.46 10.58 -10.19
CA ALA A 51 -11.83 10.79 -10.66
C ALA A 51 -12.46 9.48 -11.10
N VAL A 52 -13.65 9.18 -10.60
CA VAL A 52 -14.47 8.02 -11.00
C VAL A 52 -15.88 8.49 -11.36
N GLN A 53 -16.65 7.66 -12.08
CA GLN A 53 -18.01 8.05 -12.45
C GLN A 53 -18.86 8.27 -11.18
N GLY A 54 -19.28 9.51 -10.97
CA GLY A 54 -20.11 9.91 -9.84
C GLY A 54 -19.36 10.38 -8.59
N GLY A 55 -18.05 10.56 -8.66
CA GLY A 55 -17.25 11.06 -7.54
C GLY A 55 -15.75 10.84 -7.68
N SER A 56 -15.08 10.53 -6.58
CA SER A 56 -13.65 10.26 -6.55
C SER A 56 -13.30 9.10 -5.63
N ALA A 57 -12.09 8.57 -5.77
CA ALA A 57 -11.46 7.58 -4.90
C ALA A 57 -10.10 8.10 -4.42
N VAL A 58 -9.79 7.91 -3.14
CA VAL A 58 -8.48 8.30 -2.57
C VAL A 58 -7.41 7.31 -3.02
N LEU A 59 -6.25 7.82 -3.44
CA LEU A 59 -5.10 7.03 -3.86
C LEU A 59 -3.97 7.10 -2.85
N VAL A 60 -3.56 5.94 -2.34
CA VAL A 60 -2.44 5.78 -1.40
C VAL A 60 -1.39 4.84 -2.01
N ASP A 61 -0.13 5.24 -1.99
CA ASP A 61 1.01 4.40 -2.40
C ASP A 61 1.87 4.03 -1.20
N ASP A 62 2.18 2.74 -1.05
CA ASP A 62 3.06 2.25 -0.01
C ASP A 62 4.08 1.24 -0.57
N TYR A 63 5.30 1.38 -0.11
CA TYR A 63 6.42 0.47 -0.43
C TYR A 63 6.26 -0.92 0.22
N ALA A 64 5.24 -1.12 1.04
CA ALA A 64 4.96 -2.35 1.78
C ALA A 64 5.01 -3.59 0.87
N HIS A 65 5.89 -4.52 1.19
CA HIS A 65 6.15 -5.71 0.40
C HIS A 65 6.40 -6.96 1.26
N HIS A 66 6.34 -6.82 2.58
CA HIS A 66 6.37 -7.89 3.56
C HIS A 66 4.99 -7.99 4.22
N PRO A 67 4.47 -9.20 4.59
CA PRO A 67 3.14 -9.34 5.20
C PRO A 67 2.88 -8.37 6.36
N ARG A 68 3.86 -8.19 7.26
CA ARG A 68 3.72 -7.27 8.40
C ARG A 68 3.63 -5.79 7.99
N GLU A 69 4.32 -5.39 6.93
CA GLU A 69 4.22 -4.02 6.41
C GLU A 69 2.84 -3.81 5.78
N ILE A 70 2.38 -4.78 4.99
CA ILE A 70 1.04 -4.75 4.37
C ILE A 70 -0.05 -4.70 5.46
N GLU A 71 0.05 -5.52 6.49
CA GLU A 71 -0.88 -5.51 7.62
C GLU A 71 -0.94 -4.13 8.29
N ALA A 72 0.22 -3.51 8.52
CA ALA A 72 0.29 -2.16 9.09
C ALA A 72 -0.34 -1.10 8.20
N THR A 73 -0.12 -1.18 6.87
CA THR A 73 -0.73 -0.27 5.89
C THR A 73 -2.24 -0.46 5.81
N LEU A 74 -2.73 -1.71 5.78
CA LEU A 74 -4.17 -2.01 5.80
C LEU A 74 -4.83 -1.50 7.10
N GLY A 75 -4.14 -1.67 8.24
CA GLY A 75 -4.60 -1.15 9.53
C GLY A 75 -4.64 0.38 9.58
N ALA A 76 -3.64 1.06 9.02
CA ALA A 76 -3.63 2.52 8.91
C ALA A 76 -4.80 3.03 8.04
N ALA A 77 -5.02 2.39 6.88
CA ALA A 77 -6.15 2.73 6.02
C ALA A 77 -7.50 2.51 6.70
N GLN A 78 -7.65 1.41 7.46
CA GLN A 78 -8.85 1.16 8.25
C GLN A 78 -9.07 2.22 9.33
N GLY A 79 -8.01 2.73 9.93
CA GLY A 79 -8.08 3.81 10.92
C GLY A 79 -8.47 5.15 10.32
N CYS A 80 -7.92 5.48 9.13
CA CYS A 80 -8.24 6.74 8.43
C CYS A 80 -9.63 6.72 7.80
N TRP A 81 -10.06 5.59 7.23
CA TRP A 81 -11.32 5.49 6.47
C TRP A 81 -12.09 4.21 6.84
N PRO A 82 -12.63 4.10 8.06
CA PRO A 82 -13.23 2.87 8.58
C PRO A 82 -14.43 2.37 7.77
N GLU A 83 -15.17 3.28 7.13
CA GLU A 83 -16.40 2.96 6.39
C GLU A 83 -16.18 2.86 4.86
N ARG A 84 -14.98 3.17 4.37
CA ARG A 84 -14.72 3.14 2.94
C ARG A 84 -14.30 1.74 2.46
N ARG A 85 -14.73 1.37 1.26
CA ARG A 85 -14.27 0.15 0.60
C ARG A 85 -12.80 0.32 0.19
N ARG A 86 -11.98 -0.66 0.54
CA ARG A 86 -10.59 -0.73 0.08
C ARG A 86 -10.50 -1.50 -1.23
N VAL A 87 -9.74 -0.95 -2.16
CA VAL A 87 -9.27 -1.59 -3.39
C VAL A 87 -7.77 -1.78 -3.25
N VAL A 88 -7.33 -3.00 -2.98
CA VAL A 88 -5.93 -3.33 -2.74
C VAL A 88 -5.29 -3.80 -4.03
N VAL A 89 -4.21 -3.13 -4.44
CA VAL A 89 -3.37 -3.53 -5.59
C VAL A 89 -2.02 -3.97 -5.04
N PHE A 90 -1.72 -5.25 -5.13
CA PHE A 90 -0.49 -5.80 -4.59
C PHE A 90 0.44 -6.32 -5.69
N GLN A 91 1.67 -5.79 -5.73
CA GLN A 91 2.76 -6.32 -6.55
C GLN A 91 3.72 -7.12 -5.66
N PRO A 92 3.72 -8.45 -5.73
CA PRO A 92 4.71 -9.26 -5.03
C PRO A 92 6.13 -8.88 -5.49
N HIS A 93 7.07 -8.82 -4.55
CA HIS A 93 8.44 -8.41 -4.82
C HIS A 93 9.41 -9.53 -4.45
N ARG A 94 10.12 -10.08 -5.43
CA ARG A 94 11.01 -11.25 -5.39
C ARG A 94 10.27 -12.58 -5.30
N TYR A 95 10.65 -13.51 -6.13
CA TYR A 95 10.11 -14.87 -6.12
C TYR A 95 10.42 -15.61 -4.82
N THR A 96 11.64 -15.45 -4.29
CA THR A 96 12.03 -16.09 -3.04
C THR A 96 11.16 -15.64 -1.87
N ARG A 97 10.87 -14.33 -1.75
CA ARG A 97 9.99 -13.82 -0.70
C ARG A 97 8.55 -14.33 -0.85
N LEU A 98 8.01 -14.30 -2.07
CA LEU A 98 6.66 -14.82 -2.30
C LEU A 98 6.58 -16.30 -1.95
N ARG A 99 7.57 -17.12 -2.30
CA ARG A 99 7.65 -18.53 -1.93
C ARG A 99 7.68 -18.72 -0.42
N ASP A 100 8.59 -18.02 0.26
CA ASP A 100 8.88 -18.23 1.67
C ASP A 100 7.74 -17.76 2.60
N LEU A 101 6.99 -16.73 2.17
CA LEU A 101 5.89 -16.11 2.92
C LEU A 101 4.52 -16.30 2.24
N PHE A 102 4.39 -17.33 1.40
CA PHE A 102 3.22 -17.53 0.56
C PHE A 102 1.91 -17.68 1.37
N HIS A 103 1.99 -18.39 2.48
CA HIS A 103 0.85 -18.59 3.37
C HIS A 103 0.45 -17.31 4.08
N GLU A 104 1.43 -16.56 4.60
CA GLU A 104 1.19 -15.30 5.28
C GLU A 104 0.55 -14.26 4.35
N PHE A 105 1.03 -14.16 3.09
CA PHE A 105 0.38 -13.30 2.10
C PHE A 105 -1.07 -13.72 1.81
N SER A 106 -1.28 -15.04 1.63
CA SER A 106 -2.63 -15.55 1.33
C SER A 106 -3.59 -15.31 2.49
N ASP A 107 -3.15 -15.56 3.73
CA ASP A 107 -3.98 -15.41 4.92
C ASP A 107 -4.30 -13.94 5.22
N LEU A 108 -3.35 -13.03 4.96
CA LEU A 108 -3.54 -11.60 5.14
C LEU A 108 -4.52 -11.02 4.11
N LEU A 109 -4.38 -11.40 2.84
CA LEU A 109 -5.13 -10.79 1.74
C LEU A 109 -6.52 -11.42 1.50
N VAL A 110 -6.82 -12.57 2.13
CA VAL A 110 -8.10 -13.27 1.95
C VAL A 110 -9.32 -12.46 2.35
N GLY A 111 -9.15 -11.52 3.30
CA GLY A 111 -10.23 -10.66 3.82
C GLY A 111 -10.56 -9.44 2.94
N GLU A 112 -9.73 -9.13 1.94
CA GLU A 112 -9.91 -7.91 1.15
C GLU A 112 -11.09 -8.02 0.17
N ALA A 113 -11.94 -6.98 0.17
CA ALA A 113 -13.18 -6.97 -0.60
C ALA A 113 -12.94 -6.83 -2.12
N CYS A 114 -11.88 -6.13 -2.50
CA CYS A 114 -11.43 -5.96 -3.88
C CYS A 114 -9.91 -6.04 -3.89
N LEU A 115 -9.37 -7.06 -4.53
CA LEU A 115 -7.94 -7.34 -4.58
C LEU A 115 -7.49 -7.55 -6.03
N ILE A 116 -6.48 -6.79 -6.44
CA ILE A 116 -5.76 -6.94 -7.70
C ILE A 116 -4.34 -7.38 -7.35
N VAL A 117 -3.89 -8.50 -7.89
CA VAL A 117 -2.52 -8.99 -7.71
C VAL A 117 -1.83 -8.95 -9.07
N THR A 118 -0.68 -8.30 -9.14
CA THR A 118 0.10 -8.27 -10.38
C THR A 118 1.08 -9.45 -10.45
N GLU A 119 1.82 -9.54 -11.54
CA GLU A 119 2.94 -10.48 -11.62
C GLU A 119 4.08 -10.04 -10.68
N VAL A 120 4.91 -11.00 -10.26
CA VAL A 120 6.03 -10.78 -9.36
C VAL A 120 7.05 -9.83 -9.99
N TYR A 121 7.40 -8.76 -9.28
CA TYR A 121 8.59 -7.99 -9.63
C TYR A 121 9.85 -8.76 -9.22
N ALA A 122 10.59 -9.24 -10.21
CA ALA A 122 11.68 -10.19 -10.02
C ALA A 122 12.87 -9.65 -9.21
N ALA A 123 13.16 -8.34 -9.31
CA ALA A 123 14.32 -7.69 -8.67
C ALA A 123 15.65 -8.43 -8.91
N GLY A 124 15.82 -8.94 -10.14
CA GLY A 124 17.03 -9.68 -10.56
C GLY A 124 17.03 -11.18 -10.24
N GLU A 125 15.97 -11.71 -9.62
CA GLU A 125 15.84 -13.15 -9.38
C GLU A 125 15.31 -13.87 -10.63
N ALA A 126 15.70 -15.14 -10.78
CA ALA A 126 15.07 -16.03 -11.76
C ALA A 126 13.68 -16.46 -11.29
N PRO A 127 12.73 -16.68 -12.21
CA PRO A 127 11.42 -17.24 -11.87
C PRO A 127 11.54 -18.59 -11.15
N ILE A 128 10.64 -18.81 -10.18
CA ILE A 128 10.51 -20.07 -9.45
C ILE A 128 9.20 -20.74 -9.90
N ASP A 129 9.27 -22.01 -10.30
CA ASP A 129 8.11 -22.74 -10.76
C ASP A 129 6.99 -22.79 -9.72
N GLY A 130 5.76 -22.48 -10.14
CA GLY A 130 4.60 -22.38 -9.27
C GLY A 130 4.52 -21.14 -8.38
N VAL A 131 5.53 -20.24 -8.42
CA VAL A 131 5.57 -19.03 -7.60
C VAL A 131 5.36 -17.80 -8.48
N HIS A 132 4.13 -17.33 -8.57
CA HIS A 132 3.72 -16.19 -9.39
C HIS A 132 2.44 -15.54 -8.82
N GLY A 133 2.09 -14.33 -9.28
CA GLY A 133 0.91 -13.62 -8.80
C GLY A 133 -0.39 -14.39 -8.99
N ARG A 134 -0.51 -15.15 -10.10
CA ARG A 134 -1.68 -15.99 -10.37
C ARG A 134 -1.85 -17.08 -9.32
N SER A 135 -0.78 -17.78 -8.91
CA SER A 135 -0.85 -18.82 -7.88
C SER A 135 -1.28 -18.25 -6.51
N LEU A 136 -0.88 -17.00 -6.21
CA LEU A 136 -1.37 -16.32 -5.02
C LEU A 136 -2.89 -16.06 -5.09
N CYS A 137 -3.41 -15.59 -6.23
CA CYS A 137 -4.85 -15.44 -6.44
C CYS A 137 -5.60 -16.77 -6.25
N GLU A 138 -5.10 -17.87 -6.82
CA GLU A 138 -5.69 -19.19 -6.68
C GLU A 138 -5.71 -19.67 -5.22
N ALA A 139 -4.63 -19.41 -4.47
CA ALA A 139 -4.56 -19.75 -3.06
C ALA A 139 -5.56 -18.94 -2.22
N ILE A 140 -5.74 -17.64 -2.51
CA ILE A 140 -6.72 -16.79 -1.84
C ILE A 140 -8.16 -17.27 -2.13
N ARG A 141 -8.48 -17.60 -3.38
CA ARG A 141 -9.78 -18.19 -3.73
C ARG A 141 -10.06 -19.48 -2.97
N SER A 142 -9.06 -20.37 -2.91
CA SER A 142 -9.21 -21.66 -2.21
C SER A 142 -9.44 -21.52 -0.71
N ARG A 143 -9.08 -20.37 -0.12
CA ARG A 143 -9.35 -20.04 1.28
C ARG A 143 -10.69 -19.33 1.52
N GLY A 144 -11.51 -19.18 0.47
CA GLY A 144 -12.82 -18.53 0.55
C GLY A 144 -12.77 -17.01 0.43
N GLY A 145 -11.64 -16.44 0.02
CA GLY A 145 -11.54 -15.02 -0.32
C GLY A 145 -12.44 -14.66 -1.50
N LYS A 146 -12.82 -13.37 -1.58
CA LYS A 146 -13.45 -12.82 -2.79
C LYS A 146 -12.49 -12.99 -3.95
N ASP A 147 -13.05 -13.18 -5.16
CA ASP A 147 -12.28 -13.52 -6.36
C ASP A 147 -11.25 -12.43 -6.71
N PRO A 148 -9.95 -12.61 -6.39
CA PRO A 148 -8.94 -11.63 -6.72
C PRO A 148 -8.67 -11.60 -8.22
N VAL A 149 -8.46 -10.41 -8.75
CA VAL A 149 -8.08 -10.20 -10.15
C VAL A 149 -6.57 -10.39 -10.29
N PHE A 150 -6.15 -11.26 -11.20
CA PHE A 150 -4.74 -11.34 -11.60
C PHE A 150 -4.47 -10.41 -12.78
N LEU A 151 -3.62 -9.42 -12.56
CA LEU A 151 -3.15 -8.49 -13.59
C LEU A 151 -1.72 -8.86 -13.99
N GLY A 152 -1.57 -9.54 -15.13
CA GLY A 152 -0.26 -10.03 -15.60
C GLY A 152 0.74 -8.91 -15.90
N ASP A 153 0.25 -7.78 -16.42
CA ASP A 153 1.05 -6.59 -16.71
C ASP A 153 0.61 -5.43 -15.80
N VAL A 154 1.50 -4.99 -14.92
CA VAL A 154 1.24 -3.87 -14.00
C VAL A 154 0.93 -2.55 -14.75
N TRP A 155 1.42 -2.39 -15.98
CA TRP A 155 1.15 -1.20 -16.79
C TRP A 155 -0.28 -1.09 -17.30
N ALA A 156 -1.04 -2.20 -17.25
CA ALA A 156 -2.49 -2.19 -17.51
C ALA A 156 -3.33 -1.74 -16.29
N LEU A 157 -2.69 -1.30 -15.18
CA LEU A 157 -3.38 -0.98 -13.93
C LEU A 157 -4.44 0.10 -14.09
N ALA A 158 -4.17 1.16 -14.87
CA ALA A 158 -5.12 2.25 -15.07
C ALA A 158 -6.46 1.73 -15.63
N ALA A 159 -6.41 0.97 -16.72
CA ALA A 159 -7.62 0.38 -17.32
C ALA A 159 -8.33 -0.59 -16.37
N GLN A 160 -7.57 -1.37 -15.57
CA GLN A 160 -8.16 -2.29 -14.61
C GLN A 160 -8.87 -1.54 -13.47
N LEU A 161 -8.34 -0.39 -13.02
CA LEU A 161 -8.96 0.43 -11.98
C LEU A 161 -10.24 1.10 -12.51
N ASP A 162 -10.28 1.56 -13.76
CA ASP A 162 -11.48 2.15 -14.37
C ASP A 162 -12.69 1.19 -14.33
N ASP A 163 -12.44 -0.13 -14.41
CA ASP A 163 -13.47 -1.15 -14.39
C ASP A 163 -14.01 -1.47 -12.97
N VAL A 164 -13.24 -1.19 -11.92
CA VAL A 164 -13.55 -1.68 -10.56
C VAL A 164 -13.83 -0.58 -9.54
N LEU A 165 -13.35 0.66 -9.79
CA LEU A 165 -13.47 1.74 -8.82
C LEU A 165 -14.90 2.26 -8.68
N LEU A 166 -15.27 2.58 -7.44
CA LEU A 166 -16.52 3.23 -7.08
C LEU A 166 -16.23 4.53 -6.34
N PRO A 167 -17.17 5.51 -6.38
CA PRO A 167 -17.06 6.70 -5.57
C PRO A 167 -16.88 6.39 -4.08
N GLY A 168 -15.94 7.04 -3.44
CA GLY A 168 -15.64 6.84 -2.02
C GLY A 168 -14.65 5.72 -1.71
N ASP A 169 -14.14 5.01 -2.71
CA ASP A 169 -13.12 3.99 -2.49
C ASP A 169 -11.79 4.57 -1.96
N VAL A 170 -11.01 3.69 -1.33
CA VAL A 170 -9.60 3.92 -1.02
C VAL A 170 -8.77 2.90 -1.78
N VAL A 171 -7.94 3.37 -2.69
CA VAL A 171 -7.01 2.55 -3.47
C VAL A 171 -5.67 2.48 -2.75
N LEU A 172 -5.24 1.28 -2.38
CA LEU A 172 -3.94 1.04 -1.76
C LEU A 172 -3.05 0.31 -2.75
N THR A 173 -2.00 0.97 -3.24
CA THR A 173 -0.99 0.34 -4.10
C THR A 173 0.20 -0.08 -3.26
N LEU A 174 0.48 -1.39 -3.22
CA LEU A 174 1.44 -2.03 -2.31
C LEU A 174 2.52 -2.75 -3.10
N GLY A 175 3.79 -2.46 -2.80
CA GLY A 175 4.91 -3.18 -3.40
C GLY A 175 6.17 -2.35 -3.54
N ALA A 176 7.33 -3.01 -3.52
CA ALA A 176 8.66 -2.40 -3.65
C ALA A 176 9.17 -2.35 -5.10
N GLY A 177 8.38 -2.86 -6.05
CA GLY A 177 8.72 -2.89 -7.47
C GLY A 177 8.36 -1.60 -8.22
N ASP A 178 8.05 -1.77 -9.49
CA ASP A 178 7.72 -0.66 -10.40
C ASP A 178 6.29 -0.16 -10.27
N ILE A 179 5.43 -0.80 -9.46
CA ILE A 179 4.06 -0.36 -9.20
C ILE A 179 3.99 1.12 -8.80
N GLY A 180 4.88 1.61 -7.93
CA GLY A 180 4.89 3.01 -7.52
C GLY A 180 5.24 3.98 -8.66
N ARG A 181 6.01 3.54 -9.68
CA ARG A 181 6.24 4.30 -10.91
C ARG A 181 5.00 4.29 -11.80
N VAL A 182 4.40 3.12 -11.99
CA VAL A 182 3.16 2.96 -12.77
C VAL A 182 2.05 3.85 -12.25
N VAL A 183 1.87 3.89 -10.93
CA VAL A 183 0.88 4.76 -10.28
C VAL A 183 1.08 6.23 -10.64
N ARG A 184 2.32 6.72 -10.62
CA ARG A 184 2.63 8.12 -10.89
C ARG A 184 2.63 8.50 -12.36
N GLU A 185 2.91 7.54 -13.25
CA GLU A 185 2.99 7.76 -14.70
C GLU A 185 1.67 7.47 -15.43
N CYS A 186 0.88 6.51 -14.95
CA CYS A 186 -0.30 6.02 -15.65
C CYS A 186 -1.63 6.46 -15.04
N LEU A 187 -1.66 6.86 -13.76
CA LEU A 187 -2.88 7.32 -13.12
C LEU A 187 -2.94 8.85 -13.11
N THR A 188 -4.11 9.38 -13.48
CA THR A 188 -4.39 10.81 -13.32
C THR A 188 -5.10 11.02 -11.99
N PHE A 189 -4.52 11.82 -11.11
CA PHE A 189 -5.09 12.14 -9.80
C PHE A 189 -4.89 13.60 -9.44
N ASP A 190 -5.87 14.15 -8.71
CA ASP A 190 -5.80 15.52 -8.20
C ASP A 190 -5.08 15.48 -6.84
N ARG A 191 -4.03 16.28 -6.70
CA ARG A 191 -3.22 16.42 -5.48
C ARG A 191 -3.80 17.38 -4.46
N SER A 192 -4.87 18.08 -4.81
CA SER A 192 -5.56 19.01 -3.90
C SER A 192 -6.53 18.27 -2.96
N VAL A 193 -6.04 17.25 -2.22
CA VAL A 193 -6.84 16.63 -1.17
C VAL A 193 -6.92 17.60 0.00
N PRO A 194 -8.12 18.00 0.48
CA PRO A 194 -8.25 18.76 1.71
C PRO A 194 -7.65 18.00 2.89
N GLU A 195 -6.90 18.70 3.74
CA GLU A 195 -6.33 18.18 5.00
C GLU A 195 -7.40 17.88 6.07
N ASP A 196 -8.60 17.45 5.68
CA ASP A 196 -9.71 17.14 6.57
C ASP A 196 -9.81 15.62 6.77
N GLY A 197 -9.11 15.13 7.80
CA GLY A 197 -9.18 13.75 8.28
C GLY A 197 -8.79 13.65 9.75
#